data_f569802d8cf64e8562ca5e5b68dcbe52
#
_entry.id   f569802d8cf64e8562ca5e5b68dcbe52
#
_cell.length_a   1.000
_cell.length_b   1.000
_cell.length_c   1.000
_cell.angle_alpha   90.00
_cell.angle_beta   90.00
_cell.angle_gamma   90.00
#
_symmetry.space_group_name_H-M   'P 1'
#
loop_
_entity.id
_entity.type
_entity.pdbx_description
1 polymer ?
#
loop_
_entity_poly.entity_id
_entity_poly.type
_entity_poly.pdbx_seq_one_letter_code
_entity_poly.pdbx_strand_id
1 'polypeptide(L)'
;MLGEIRHEVRPQELVAPAGKLSDLQARPALGAASQRLLETYAGLAQRRAHLFGDLLGNAIPGQWRHYPEDDAIDPVSGFQWFYHSHAPDGRERNGEHGHIHLFARRRLWSRRLGSARERAFGILSRDVPAFHNTRHLLAIGFDAKGVPGSMFTVNSWVTGDRMLSAGLTAQLLDGLHLDTGYPHVDAVIQSLVALHRAEIRALLWHRDKTLSAWERTDVLSDQDLEVLSAIRIDVDAKLAAAA
;
A
#
# COMPACT_ATOMS: atom_id res chain seq x y z
N MET A 1 15.49 18.52 3.83
CA MET A 1 15.22 17.99 5.19
C MET A 1 13.85 17.32 5.10
N LEU A 2 13.82 16.00 5.02
CA LEU A 2 12.55 15.25 5.05
C LEU A 2 12.03 15.29 6.49
N GLY A 3 10.83 15.83 6.67
CA GLY A 3 10.19 15.98 7.96
C GLY A 3 10.06 14.65 8.72
N GLU A 4 10.11 14.68 10.03
CA GLU A 4 9.80 13.52 10.89
C GLU A 4 8.43 12.95 10.51
N ILE A 5 8.29 11.62 10.54
CA ILE A 5 6.96 10.97 10.47
C ILE A 5 6.18 11.41 11.72
N ARG A 6 5.49 12.54 11.62
CA ARG A 6 4.72 13.10 12.74
C ARG A 6 3.39 12.38 13.00
N HIS A 7 3.05 11.38 12.17
CA HIS A 7 1.77 10.68 12.23
C HIS A 7 1.92 9.15 12.14
N GLU A 8 2.90 8.58 12.88
CA GLU A 8 2.92 7.14 13.07
C GLU A 8 1.72 6.75 13.95
N VAL A 9 0.77 6.02 13.38
CA VAL A 9 -0.40 5.52 14.11
C VAL A 9 0.09 4.41 15.04
N ARG A 10 0.00 4.61 16.35
CA ARG A 10 0.36 3.57 17.32
C ARG A 10 -0.64 2.43 17.22
N PRO A 11 -0.21 1.16 17.36
CA PRO A 11 -1.11 0.00 17.30
C PRO A 11 -2.34 0.11 18.25
N GLN A 12 -2.21 0.83 19.36
CA GLN A 12 -3.26 1.08 20.33
C GLN A 12 -4.35 2.07 19.86
N GLU A 13 -4.05 2.88 18.82
CA GLU A 13 -4.97 3.86 18.24
C GLU A 13 -5.76 3.27 17.05
N LEU A 14 -5.45 2.04 16.64
CA LEU A 14 -6.09 1.31 15.55
C LEU A 14 -7.42 0.70 15.96
N VAL A 15 -8.31 1.48 16.54
CA VAL A 15 -9.71 1.05 16.75
C VAL A 15 -10.47 1.37 15.47
N ALA A 16 -10.45 0.43 14.52
CA ALA A 16 -11.33 0.51 13.36
C ALA A 16 -12.79 0.42 13.82
N PRO A 17 -13.72 1.22 13.24
CA PRO A 17 -15.13 0.98 13.46
C PRO A 17 -15.46 -0.45 13.01
N ALA A 18 -15.98 -1.26 13.91
CA ALA A 18 -16.26 -2.67 13.71
C ALA A 18 -17.22 -2.88 12.51
N GLY A 19 -16.67 -3.15 11.36
CA GLY A 19 -17.41 -3.72 10.25
C GLY A 19 -17.54 -5.22 10.51
N LYS A 20 -18.72 -5.69 10.85
CA LYS A 20 -19.03 -7.10 11.02
C LYS A 20 -18.89 -7.86 9.70
N LEU A 21 -17.67 -8.29 9.36
CA LEU A 21 -17.49 -9.51 8.58
C LEU A 21 -17.48 -10.65 9.60
N SER A 22 -18.31 -11.66 9.37
CA SER A 22 -18.34 -12.81 10.26
C SER A 22 -16.97 -13.47 10.27
N ASP A 23 -16.31 -13.53 11.43
CA ASP A 23 -14.97 -14.10 11.63
C ASP A 23 -14.84 -15.52 11.06
N LEU A 24 -15.95 -16.25 10.92
CA LEU A 24 -16.01 -17.61 10.36
C LEU A 24 -15.76 -17.67 8.83
N GLN A 25 -16.12 -16.62 8.06
CA GLN A 25 -15.87 -16.59 6.61
C GLN A 25 -14.47 -16.04 6.27
N ALA A 26 -13.84 -15.31 7.19
CA ALA A 26 -12.52 -14.75 7.00
C ALA A 26 -11.39 -15.77 7.20
N ARG A 27 -11.55 -16.76 8.08
CA ARG A 27 -10.51 -17.74 8.43
C ARG A 27 -9.93 -18.53 7.25
N PRO A 28 -10.72 -19.15 6.34
CA PRO A 28 -10.15 -19.88 5.21
C PRO A 28 -9.34 -18.97 4.26
N ALA A 29 -9.78 -17.74 4.06
CA ALA A 29 -9.08 -16.79 3.21
C ALA A 29 -7.75 -16.33 3.85
N LEU A 30 -7.71 -16.14 5.16
CA LEU A 30 -6.49 -15.82 5.91
C LEU A 30 -5.51 -16.99 5.87
N GLY A 31 -5.97 -18.23 6.08
CA GLY A 31 -5.14 -19.42 5.97
C GLY A 31 -4.50 -19.56 4.57
N ALA A 32 -5.30 -19.37 3.51
CA ALA A 32 -4.77 -19.41 2.14
C ALA A 32 -3.75 -18.29 1.86
N ALA A 33 -3.96 -17.10 2.40
CA ALA A 33 -3.02 -15.98 2.26
C ALA A 33 -1.71 -16.25 3.02
N SER A 34 -1.81 -16.79 4.25
CA SER A 34 -0.65 -17.21 5.05
C SER A 34 0.16 -18.27 4.34
N GLN A 35 -0.50 -19.32 3.85
CA GLN A 35 0.15 -20.40 3.12
C GLN A 35 0.87 -19.89 1.87
N ARG A 36 0.22 -19.08 1.05
CA ARG A 36 0.81 -18.46 -0.14
C ARG A 36 2.06 -17.65 0.19
N LEU A 37 2.01 -16.84 1.25
CA LEU A 37 3.13 -16.01 1.68
C LEU A 37 4.32 -16.87 2.10
N LEU A 38 4.09 -17.90 2.94
CA LEU A 38 5.10 -18.84 3.39
C LEU A 38 5.72 -19.63 2.23
N GLU A 39 4.89 -20.17 1.33
CA GLU A 39 5.37 -20.90 0.14
C GLU A 39 6.22 -20.03 -0.77
N THR A 40 5.83 -18.75 -0.95
CA THR A 40 6.59 -17.80 -1.76
C THR A 40 7.99 -17.58 -1.17
N TYR A 41 8.10 -17.24 0.13
CA TYR A 41 9.40 -17.02 0.75
C TYR A 41 10.21 -18.30 0.90
N ALA A 42 9.60 -19.45 1.19
CA ALA A 42 10.28 -20.73 1.21
C ALA A 42 10.88 -21.09 -0.16
N GLY A 43 10.11 -20.89 -1.24
CA GLY A 43 10.57 -21.10 -2.59
C GLY A 43 11.71 -20.15 -2.99
N LEU A 44 11.66 -18.89 -2.60
CA LEU A 44 12.76 -17.95 -2.80
C LEU A 44 14.02 -18.37 -2.04
N ALA A 45 13.88 -18.76 -0.77
CA ALA A 45 14.99 -19.23 0.06
C ALA A 45 15.67 -20.49 -0.52
N GLN A 46 14.89 -21.47 -0.98
CA GLN A 46 15.40 -22.70 -1.61
C GLN A 46 16.24 -22.38 -2.87
N ARG A 47 15.83 -21.39 -3.65
CA ARG A 47 16.55 -20.94 -4.84
C ARG A 47 17.66 -19.92 -4.56
N ARG A 48 17.84 -19.53 -3.30
CA ARG A 48 18.72 -18.40 -2.92
C ARG A 48 18.41 -17.12 -3.71
N ALA A 49 17.13 -16.89 -3.99
CA ALA A 49 16.65 -15.76 -4.76
C ALA A 49 16.11 -14.68 -3.82
N HIS A 50 16.24 -13.42 -4.25
CA HIS A 50 15.65 -12.27 -3.58
C HIS A 50 14.25 -11.98 -4.14
N LEU A 51 13.33 -11.45 -3.33
CA LEU A 51 11.96 -11.13 -3.75
C LEU A 51 11.94 -10.24 -5.01
N PHE A 52 12.81 -9.25 -5.05
CA PHE A 52 12.95 -8.32 -6.17
C PHE A 52 14.04 -8.71 -7.16
N GLY A 53 14.56 -9.96 -7.09
CA GLY A 53 15.66 -10.41 -7.95
C GLY A 53 15.33 -10.34 -9.45
N ASP A 54 14.16 -10.84 -9.83
CA ASP A 54 13.69 -10.81 -11.22
C ASP A 54 13.37 -9.38 -11.70
N LEU A 55 13.05 -8.48 -10.77
CA LEU A 55 12.71 -7.09 -11.04
C LEU A 55 13.95 -6.21 -11.21
N LEU A 56 14.96 -6.41 -10.36
CA LEU A 56 16.16 -5.58 -10.30
C LEU A 56 17.31 -6.17 -11.12
N GLY A 57 17.28 -7.48 -11.41
CA GLY A 57 18.41 -8.19 -11.99
C GLY A 57 19.65 -8.04 -11.11
N ASN A 58 20.80 -7.75 -11.74
CA ASN A 58 22.06 -7.47 -11.04
C ASN A 58 22.32 -5.97 -10.81
N ALA A 59 21.34 -5.12 -11.11
CA ALA A 59 21.51 -3.68 -10.97
C ALA A 59 21.33 -3.24 -9.51
N ILE A 60 22.16 -2.30 -9.07
CA ILE A 60 21.88 -1.54 -7.86
C ILE A 60 20.70 -0.60 -8.18
N PRO A 61 19.60 -0.68 -7.44
CA PRO A 61 18.45 0.16 -7.73
C PRO A 61 18.81 1.64 -7.61
N GLY A 62 18.51 2.40 -8.67
CA GLY A 62 18.70 3.84 -8.69
C GLY A 62 17.63 4.55 -7.88
N GLN A 63 18.04 5.58 -7.15
CA GLN A 63 17.09 6.43 -6.41
C GLN A 63 16.08 7.08 -7.38
N TRP A 64 14.83 7.16 -7.00
CA TRP A 64 13.71 7.76 -7.76
C TRP A 64 13.38 7.04 -9.07
N ARG A 65 13.92 5.84 -9.33
CA ARG A 65 13.56 5.03 -10.49
C ARG A 65 12.47 4.05 -10.12
N HIS A 66 11.50 3.89 -11.02
CA HIS A 66 10.49 2.86 -10.92
C HIS A 66 11.04 1.52 -11.41
N TYR A 67 10.65 0.46 -10.74
CA TYR A 67 10.94 -0.92 -11.12
C TYR A 67 9.63 -1.72 -11.10
N PRO A 68 9.19 -2.26 -12.24
CA PRO A 68 9.75 -2.04 -13.58
C PRO A 68 9.56 -0.60 -14.06
N GLU A 69 10.29 -0.17 -15.09
CA GLU A 69 10.29 1.20 -15.61
C GLU A 69 8.90 1.64 -16.11
N ASP A 70 8.14 0.72 -16.72
CA ASP A 70 6.79 0.95 -17.23
C ASP A 70 5.68 0.55 -16.22
N ASP A 71 6.01 0.44 -14.93
CA ASP A 71 5.18 -0.13 -13.88
C ASP A 71 4.72 -1.57 -14.18
N ALA A 72 4.44 -2.33 -13.14
CA ALA A 72 3.87 -3.68 -13.24
C ALA A 72 2.35 -3.57 -13.30
N ILE A 73 1.79 -3.80 -14.49
CA ILE A 73 0.37 -3.58 -14.77
C ILE A 73 -0.31 -4.93 -15.00
N ASP A 74 -1.39 -5.20 -14.25
CA ASP A 74 -2.34 -6.26 -14.60
C ASP A 74 -3.43 -5.71 -15.53
N PRO A 75 -3.41 -6.06 -16.82
CA PRO A 75 -4.38 -5.54 -17.78
C PRO A 75 -5.78 -6.11 -17.57
N VAL A 76 -5.92 -7.23 -16.86
CA VAL A 76 -7.22 -7.88 -16.62
C VAL A 76 -7.86 -7.34 -15.35
N SER A 77 -7.20 -7.28 -14.23
CA SER A 77 -7.76 -6.76 -12.99
C SER A 77 -7.82 -5.22 -12.95
N GLY A 78 -6.82 -4.55 -13.51
CA GLY A 78 -6.70 -3.10 -13.50
C GLY A 78 -5.98 -2.53 -12.30
N PHE A 79 -5.26 -3.36 -11.58
CA PHE A 79 -4.30 -2.91 -10.59
C PHE A 79 -2.93 -2.74 -11.25
N GLN A 80 -2.08 -1.91 -10.63
CA GLN A 80 -0.68 -1.75 -11.02
C GLN A 80 0.14 -1.40 -9.79
N TRP A 81 1.43 -1.69 -9.86
CA TRP A 81 2.38 -1.32 -8.84
C TRP A 81 3.75 -1.01 -9.44
N PHE A 82 4.55 -0.27 -8.70
CA PHE A 82 5.99 -0.18 -8.92
C PHE A 82 6.72 -0.24 -7.58
N TYR A 83 7.96 -0.67 -7.63
CA TYR A 83 8.91 -0.61 -6.53
C TYR A 83 9.90 0.53 -6.79
N HIS A 84 10.28 1.25 -5.75
CA HIS A 84 11.48 2.06 -5.77
C HIS A 84 12.27 1.91 -4.47
N SER A 85 13.60 2.12 -4.56
CA SER A 85 14.49 2.07 -3.41
C SER A 85 14.90 3.46 -2.97
N HIS A 86 15.24 3.55 -1.69
CA HIS A 86 15.93 4.71 -1.14
C HIS A 86 17.44 4.56 -1.30
N ALA A 87 18.17 5.68 -1.43
CA ALA A 87 19.61 5.63 -1.48
C ALA A 87 20.22 5.14 -0.14
N PRO A 88 21.35 4.40 -0.18
CA PRO A 88 21.98 3.85 1.02
C PRO A 88 22.69 4.90 1.90
N ASP A 89 22.44 6.19 1.72
CA ASP A 89 23.11 7.30 2.38
C ASP A 89 22.68 7.55 3.85
N GLY A 90 22.34 6.47 4.57
CA GLY A 90 22.25 6.48 6.03
C GLY A 90 20.98 7.08 6.62
N ARG A 91 19.96 7.32 5.82
CA ARG A 91 18.63 7.74 6.28
C ARG A 91 17.62 6.59 6.25
N GLU A 92 18.08 5.38 6.57
CA GLU A 92 17.22 4.23 6.82
C GLU A 92 16.29 4.54 7.99
N ARG A 93 15.17 5.21 7.71
CA ARG A 93 14.10 5.31 8.70
C ARG A 93 13.58 3.90 8.93
N ASN A 94 13.92 3.34 10.09
CA ASN A 94 13.40 2.05 10.55
C ASN A 94 13.81 0.81 9.76
N GLY A 95 14.94 0.81 9.03
CA GLY A 95 15.43 -0.34 8.25
C GLY A 95 14.70 -0.58 6.94
N GLU A 96 13.90 0.36 6.46
CA GLU A 96 13.25 0.29 5.14
C GLU A 96 14.27 0.58 4.03
N HIS A 97 14.45 -0.38 3.12
CA HIS A 97 15.33 -0.28 1.96
C HIS A 97 14.61 0.30 0.75
N GLY A 98 13.33 0.05 0.64
CA GLY A 98 12.48 0.55 -0.44
C GLY A 98 11.04 0.13 -0.25
N HIS A 99 10.16 0.58 -1.11
CA HIS A 99 8.74 0.26 -1.00
C HIS A 99 8.05 0.10 -2.35
N ILE A 100 6.93 -0.61 -2.31
CA ILE A 100 6.00 -0.73 -3.42
C ILE A 100 4.89 0.28 -3.24
N HIS A 101 4.55 1.01 -4.29
CA HIS A 101 3.30 1.76 -4.42
C HIS A 101 2.29 0.96 -5.23
N LEU A 102 1.10 0.78 -4.68
CA LEU A 102 -0.02 0.05 -5.31
C LEU A 102 -1.10 1.04 -5.74
N PHE A 103 -1.59 0.86 -6.97
CA PHE A 103 -2.57 1.74 -7.61
C PHE A 103 -3.74 0.97 -8.20
N ALA A 104 -4.87 1.69 -8.34
CA ALA A 104 -6.01 1.27 -9.14
C ALA A 104 -6.13 2.11 -10.40
N ARG A 105 -6.28 1.47 -11.54
CA ARG A 105 -6.49 2.14 -12.84
C ARG A 105 -7.94 2.59 -13.00
N ARG A 106 -8.15 3.59 -13.86
CA ARG A 106 -9.41 4.32 -14.06
C ARG A 106 -10.65 3.46 -14.16
N ARG A 107 -10.58 2.29 -14.80
CA ARG A 107 -11.73 1.38 -14.95
C ARG A 107 -12.30 0.86 -13.63
N LEU A 108 -11.49 0.78 -12.58
CA LEU A 108 -11.90 0.28 -11.26
C LEU A 108 -12.70 1.31 -10.46
N TRP A 109 -12.47 2.59 -10.68
CA TRP A 109 -12.99 3.64 -9.81
C TRP A 109 -13.82 4.71 -10.51
N SER A 110 -13.66 4.95 -11.82
CA SER A 110 -14.25 6.12 -12.47
C SER A 110 -15.78 6.20 -12.34
N ARG A 111 -16.48 5.07 -12.42
CA ARG A 111 -17.94 5.00 -12.27
C ARG A 111 -18.40 5.18 -10.81
N ARG A 112 -17.50 5.11 -9.85
CA ARG A 112 -17.81 5.18 -8.41
C ARG A 112 -17.65 6.59 -7.84
N LEU A 113 -16.96 7.49 -8.53
CA LEU A 113 -16.75 8.89 -8.11
C LEU A 113 -18.06 9.67 -7.92
N GLY A 114 -19.13 9.28 -8.59
CA GLY A 114 -20.47 9.87 -8.43
C GLY A 114 -21.19 9.49 -7.14
N SER A 115 -20.65 8.61 -6.30
CA SER A 115 -21.24 8.25 -5.02
C SER A 115 -21.21 9.43 -4.03
N ALA A 116 -22.15 9.47 -3.08
CA ALA A 116 -22.19 10.53 -2.06
C ALA A 116 -20.90 10.56 -1.23
N ARG A 117 -20.33 9.38 -0.95
CA ARG A 117 -19.07 9.25 -0.18
C ARG A 117 -17.88 9.84 -0.94
N GLU A 118 -17.72 9.51 -2.23
CA GLU A 118 -16.62 10.04 -3.03
C GLU A 118 -16.74 11.54 -3.27
N ARG A 119 -17.97 12.06 -3.46
CA ARG A 119 -18.18 13.51 -3.52
C ARG A 119 -17.81 14.21 -2.22
N ALA A 120 -18.20 13.65 -1.07
CA ALA A 120 -17.82 14.18 0.24
C ALA A 120 -16.30 14.13 0.45
N PHE A 121 -15.64 13.05 0.05
CA PHE A 121 -14.18 12.91 0.10
C PHE A 121 -13.49 13.92 -0.82
N GLY A 122 -14.00 14.14 -2.05
CA GLY A 122 -13.48 15.16 -2.96
C GLY A 122 -13.55 16.58 -2.38
N ILE A 123 -14.61 16.90 -1.64
CA ILE A 123 -14.72 18.19 -0.91
C ILE A 123 -13.68 18.24 0.22
N LEU A 124 -13.56 17.18 1.01
CA LEU A 124 -12.63 17.06 2.13
C LEU A 124 -11.17 17.20 1.68
N SER A 125 -10.79 16.46 0.65
CA SER A 125 -9.44 16.46 0.10
C SER A 125 -9.18 17.64 -0.82
N ARG A 126 -10.19 18.48 -1.09
CA ARG A 126 -10.13 19.59 -2.04
C ARG A 126 -9.63 19.13 -3.42
N ASP A 127 -10.04 17.92 -3.79
CA ASP A 127 -9.62 17.29 -5.04
C ASP A 127 -10.18 18.06 -6.24
N VAL A 128 -9.29 18.59 -7.06
CA VAL A 128 -9.65 19.16 -8.36
C VAL A 128 -9.73 18.00 -9.37
N PRO A 129 -10.78 17.90 -10.19
CA PRO A 129 -10.86 16.88 -11.23
C PRO A 129 -9.60 16.88 -12.07
N ALA A 130 -8.79 15.83 -11.97
CA ALA A 130 -7.59 15.65 -12.77
C ALA A 130 -7.75 14.40 -13.64
N PHE A 131 -7.20 14.47 -14.85
CA PHE A 131 -7.29 13.40 -15.86
C PHE A 131 -6.24 12.28 -15.59
N HIS A 132 -5.97 11.96 -14.31
CA HIS A 132 -5.07 10.86 -13.97
C HIS A 132 -5.75 9.51 -14.24
N ASN A 133 -4.98 8.59 -14.80
CA ASN A 133 -5.47 7.24 -15.09
C ASN A 133 -5.45 6.32 -13.86
N THR A 134 -4.78 6.72 -12.80
CA THR A 134 -4.51 5.94 -11.60
C THR A 134 -4.98 6.64 -10.34
N ARG A 135 -5.13 5.85 -9.27
CA ARG A 135 -5.34 6.30 -7.89
C ARG A 135 -4.43 5.50 -6.98
N HIS A 136 -3.62 6.18 -6.20
CA HIS A 136 -2.80 5.54 -5.19
C HIS A 136 -3.67 4.90 -4.10
N LEU A 137 -3.38 3.66 -3.74
CA LEU A 137 -4.14 2.88 -2.76
C LEU A 137 -3.38 2.70 -1.45
N LEU A 138 -2.12 2.23 -1.55
CA LEU A 138 -1.31 1.79 -0.42
C LEU A 138 0.16 1.76 -0.83
N ALA A 139 1.05 2.02 0.12
CA ALA A 139 2.47 1.70 0.01
C ALA A 139 2.84 0.60 1.02
N ILE A 140 3.78 -0.27 0.65
CA ILE A 140 4.30 -1.36 1.48
C ILE A 140 5.82 -1.26 1.50
N GLY A 141 6.39 -1.02 2.67
CA GLY A 141 7.83 -0.89 2.88
C GLY A 141 8.49 -2.25 3.15
N PHE A 142 9.69 -2.42 2.60
CA PHE A 142 10.49 -3.65 2.68
C PHE A 142 11.91 -3.34 3.17
N ASP A 143 12.48 -4.26 3.91
CA ASP A 143 13.90 -4.22 4.27
C ASP A 143 14.80 -4.65 3.10
N ALA A 144 16.12 -4.61 3.31
CA ALA A 144 17.10 -5.03 2.31
C ALA A 144 17.06 -6.53 1.95
N LYS A 145 16.32 -7.34 2.72
CA LYS A 145 16.10 -8.77 2.42
C LYS A 145 14.80 -9.01 1.67
N GLY A 146 14.01 -7.96 1.41
CA GLY A 146 12.69 -8.06 0.81
C GLY A 146 11.61 -8.53 1.80
N VAL A 147 11.83 -8.35 3.10
CA VAL A 147 10.84 -8.65 4.15
C VAL A 147 10.00 -7.40 4.41
N PRO A 148 8.66 -7.48 4.37
CA PRO A 148 7.81 -6.33 4.61
C PRO A 148 7.79 -5.96 6.10
N GLY A 149 7.90 -4.66 6.39
CA GLY A 149 7.96 -4.13 7.77
C GLY A 149 7.00 -2.97 8.03
N SER A 150 6.41 -2.40 6.99
CA SER A 150 5.51 -1.25 7.14
C SER A 150 4.43 -1.23 6.06
N MET A 151 3.32 -0.54 6.36
CA MET A 151 2.32 -0.09 5.39
C MET A 151 2.02 1.38 5.64
N PHE A 152 1.85 2.16 4.58
CA PHE A 152 1.56 3.58 4.72
C PHE A 152 0.81 4.16 3.52
N THR A 153 0.29 5.36 3.70
CA THR A 153 -0.32 6.14 2.62
C THR A 153 0.44 7.44 2.46
N VAL A 154 0.59 7.86 1.22
CA VAL A 154 1.33 9.09 0.88
C VAL A 154 0.39 10.15 0.34
N ASN A 155 0.82 11.39 0.43
CA ASN A 155 0.11 12.51 -0.15
C ASN A 155 0.19 12.50 -1.68
N SER A 156 -0.75 13.18 -2.34
CA SER A 156 -0.89 13.21 -3.80
C SER A 156 0.36 13.75 -4.52
N TRP A 157 1.05 14.72 -3.93
CA TRP A 157 2.26 15.29 -4.54
C TRP A 157 3.42 14.29 -4.65
N VAL A 158 3.44 13.24 -3.81
CA VAL A 158 4.52 12.23 -3.79
C VAL A 158 4.52 11.38 -5.05
N THR A 159 3.34 10.91 -5.47
CA THR A 159 3.18 10.04 -6.64
C THR A 159 2.59 10.75 -7.85
N GLY A 160 2.12 11.99 -7.68
CA GLY A 160 1.34 12.70 -8.69
C GLY A 160 -0.10 12.18 -8.84
N ASP A 161 -0.48 11.13 -8.10
CA ASP A 161 -1.80 10.51 -8.19
C ASP A 161 -2.75 11.04 -7.12
N ARG A 162 -4.03 11.08 -7.48
CA ARG A 162 -5.11 11.40 -6.55
C ARG A 162 -5.50 10.17 -5.72
N MET A 163 -6.27 10.41 -4.68
CA MET A 163 -6.77 9.37 -3.77
C MET A 163 -8.26 9.09 -4.00
N LEU A 164 -8.74 8.01 -3.41
CA LEU A 164 -10.15 7.67 -3.23
C LEU A 164 -10.45 7.67 -1.73
N SER A 165 -11.72 7.77 -1.32
CA SER A 165 -12.08 7.67 0.09
C SER A 165 -11.57 6.36 0.71
N ALA A 166 -11.34 6.36 2.03
CA ALA A 166 -10.94 5.15 2.76
C ALA A 166 -11.86 3.96 2.46
N GLY A 167 -13.17 4.20 2.38
CA GLY A 167 -14.14 3.15 2.11
C GLY A 167 -14.03 2.55 0.72
N LEU A 168 -13.83 3.36 -0.32
CA LEU A 168 -13.66 2.85 -1.70
C LEU A 168 -12.31 2.20 -1.87
N THR A 169 -11.24 2.78 -1.32
CA THR A 169 -9.91 2.18 -1.32
C THR A 169 -9.94 0.79 -0.68
N ALA A 170 -10.54 0.65 0.50
CA ALA A 170 -10.67 -0.65 1.17
C ALA A 170 -11.45 -1.67 0.33
N GLN A 171 -12.56 -1.26 -0.30
CA GLN A 171 -13.34 -2.15 -1.18
C GLN A 171 -12.52 -2.63 -2.40
N LEU A 172 -11.68 -1.77 -2.98
CA LEU A 172 -10.80 -2.16 -4.08
C LEU A 172 -9.75 -3.15 -3.60
N LEU A 173 -9.12 -2.89 -2.45
CA LEU A 173 -8.12 -3.78 -1.87
C LEU A 173 -8.72 -5.13 -1.42
N ASP A 174 -9.97 -5.17 -0.99
CA ASP A 174 -10.68 -6.43 -0.70
C ASP A 174 -10.84 -7.32 -1.95
N GLY A 175 -10.89 -6.73 -3.13
CA GLY A 175 -10.96 -7.42 -4.43
C GLY A 175 -9.63 -7.46 -5.17
N LEU A 176 -8.50 -7.24 -4.50
CA LEU A 176 -7.19 -7.20 -5.13
C LEU A 176 -6.84 -8.53 -5.77
N HIS A 177 -6.55 -8.49 -7.06
CA HIS A 177 -5.96 -9.58 -7.83
C HIS A 177 -4.85 -9.01 -8.70
N LEU A 178 -3.70 -9.68 -8.72
CA LEU A 178 -2.52 -9.28 -9.47
C LEU A 178 -2.00 -10.46 -10.30
N ASP A 179 -1.80 -10.20 -11.58
CA ASP A 179 -1.07 -11.03 -12.52
C ASP A 179 -0.28 -10.10 -13.46
N THR A 180 0.81 -9.55 -12.92
CA THR A 180 1.61 -8.51 -13.59
C THR A 180 2.82 -9.06 -14.32
N GLY A 181 3.04 -10.39 -14.25
CA GLY A 181 4.24 -11.04 -14.75
C GLY A 181 5.37 -11.17 -13.72
N TYR A 182 5.15 -10.69 -12.48
CA TYR A 182 6.07 -10.82 -11.35
C TYR A 182 5.44 -11.67 -10.24
N PRO A 183 5.30 -13.00 -10.43
CA PRO A 183 4.43 -13.84 -9.63
C PRO A 183 4.79 -13.86 -8.14
N HIS A 184 6.08 -13.74 -7.77
CA HIS A 184 6.49 -13.71 -6.37
C HIS A 184 6.11 -12.40 -5.68
N VAL A 185 6.28 -11.26 -6.35
CA VAL A 185 5.91 -9.95 -5.83
C VAL A 185 4.40 -9.84 -5.74
N ASP A 186 3.67 -10.25 -6.78
CA ASP A 186 2.21 -10.27 -6.82
C ASP A 186 1.64 -11.13 -5.68
N ALA A 187 2.20 -12.32 -5.44
CA ALA A 187 1.78 -13.22 -4.37
C ALA A 187 2.00 -12.60 -2.98
N VAL A 188 3.14 -11.93 -2.77
CA VAL A 188 3.43 -11.23 -1.52
C VAL A 188 2.48 -10.09 -1.28
N ILE A 189 2.27 -9.19 -2.27
CA ILE A 189 1.34 -8.05 -2.15
C ILE A 189 -0.07 -8.54 -1.82
N GLN A 190 -0.60 -9.50 -2.59
CA GLN A 190 -1.95 -10.03 -2.38
C GLN A 190 -2.11 -10.67 -1.00
N SER A 191 -1.09 -11.42 -0.54
CA SER A 191 -1.12 -12.06 0.77
C SER A 191 -1.07 -11.05 1.91
N LEU A 192 -0.21 -10.04 1.82
CA LEU A 192 -0.11 -8.97 2.81
C LEU A 192 -1.40 -8.18 2.92
N VAL A 193 -2.00 -7.80 1.79
CA VAL A 193 -3.27 -7.07 1.78
C VAL A 193 -4.40 -7.91 2.41
N ALA A 194 -4.45 -9.21 2.11
CA ALA A 194 -5.45 -10.10 2.69
C ALA A 194 -5.26 -10.30 4.20
N LEU A 195 -4.03 -10.49 4.66
CA LEU A 195 -3.69 -10.70 6.07
C LEU A 195 -3.91 -9.46 6.93
N HIS A 196 -3.66 -8.27 6.39
CA HIS A 196 -3.70 -7.00 7.14
C HIS A 196 -4.94 -6.15 6.84
N ARG A 197 -6.04 -6.77 6.45
CA ARG A 197 -7.30 -6.04 6.10
C ARG A 197 -7.78 -5.07 7.16
N ALA A 198 -7.73 -5.47 8.42
CA ALA A 198 -8.20 -4.63 9.54
C ALA A 198 -7.27 -3.43 9.74
N GLU A 199 -5.98 -3.66 9.72
CA GLU A 199 -4.94 -2.65 9.84
C GLU A 199 -4.98 -1.67 8.67
N ILE A 200 -5.15 -2.17 7.44
CA ILE A 200 -5.30 -1.32 6.24
C ILE A 200 -6.54 -0.43 6.35
N ARG A 201 -7.67 -0.95 6.81
CA ARG A 201 -8.87 -0.14 7.00
C ARG A 201 -8.66 0.96 8.03
N ALA A 202 -8.01 0.66 9.14
CA ALA A 202 -7.65 1.65 10.15
C ALA A 202 -6.68 2.69 9.60
N LEU A 203 -5.65 2.25 8.87
CA LEU A 203 -4.69 3.12 8.19
C LEU A 203 -5.37 4.12 7.25
N LEU A 204 -6.27 3.64 6.39
CA LEU A 204 -7.04 4.47 5.45
C LEU A 204 -7.97 5.45 6.15
N TRP A 205 -8.60 5.03 7.25
CA TRP A 205 -9.43 5.92 8.06
C TRP A 205 -8.59 7.04 8.71
N HIS A 206 -7.41 6.70 9.24
CA HIS A 206 -6.47 7.70 9.78
C HIS A 206 -5.99 8.68 8.71
N ARG A 207 -5.72 8.20 7.48
CA ARG A 207 -5.42 9.05 6.34
C ARG A 207 -6.51 10.09 6.11
N ASP A 208 -7.77 9.66 5.99
CA ASP A 208 -8.89 10.57 5.75
C ASP A 208 -9.06 11.57 6.92
N LYS A 209 -8.81 11.12 8.16
CA LYS A 209 -8.81 11.96 9.35
C LYS A 209 -7.67 13.00 9.31
N THR A 210 -6.46 12.60 8.93
CA THR A 210 -5.32 13.52 8.76
C THR A 210 -5.65 14.62 7.75
N LEU A 211 -6.18 14.23 6.57
CA LEU A 211 -6.60 15.18 5.55
C LEU A 211 -7.68 16.15 6.05
N SER A 212 -8.66 15.65 6.83
CA SER A 212 -9.75 16.48 7.35
C SER A 212 -9.30 17.46 8.44
N ALA A 213 -8.28 17.11 9.18
CA ALA A 213 -7.73 17.92 10.27
C ALA A 213 -6.66 18.94 9.81
N TRP A 214 -6.23 18.87 8.54
CA TRP A 214 -5.19 19.74 8.01
C TRP A 214 -5.73 21.14 7.72
N GLU A 215 -5.18 22.13 8.39
CA GLU A 215 -5.70 23.51 8.37
C GLU A 215 -5.28 24.29 7.12
N ARG A 216 -4.19 23.89 6.46
CA ARG A 216 -3.68 24.57 5.25
C ARG A 216 -4.57 24.31 4.04
N THR A 217 -4.66 25.29 3.15
CA THR A 217 -5.65 25.29 2.06
C THR A 217 -5.36 24.27 0.95
N ASP A 218 -4.11 23.86 0.76
CA ASP A 218 -3.67 22.99 -0.34
C ASP A 218 -3.06 21.70 0.18
N VAL A 219 -3.87 20.95 0.93
CA VAL A 219 -3.43 19.75 1.63
C VAL A 219 -2.77 18.69 0.72
N LEU A 220 -3.27 18.53 -0.51
CA LEU A 220 -2.75 17.50 -1.43
C LEU A 220 -1.40 17.86 -2.07
N SER A 221 -1.04 19.14 -2.07
CA SER A 221 0.22 19.66 -2.60
C SER A 221 1.21 20.08 -1.51
N ASP A 222 0.81 19.94 -0.24
CA ASP A 222 1.63 20.38 0.89
C ASP A 222 2.83 19.43 1.10
N GLN A 223 4.03 19.90 0.78
CA GLN A 223 5.27 19.13 0.88
C GLN A 223 5.73 18.87 2.32
N ASP A 224 5.18 19.59 3.30
CA ASP A 224 5.42 19.29 4.72
C ASP A 224 4.64 18.06 5.19
N LEU A 225 3.70 17.57 4.36
CA LEU A 225 2.85 16.40 4.63
C LEU A 225 3.07 15.34 3.55
N GLU A 226 4.11 14.54 3.72
CA GLU A 226 4.47 13.45 2.80
C GLU A 226 3.68 12.18 3.09
N VAL A 227 3.76 11.68 4.32
CA VAL A 227 3.07 10.48 4.79
C VAL A 227 1.82 10.88 5.55
N LEU A 228 0.66 10.42 5.09
CA LEU A 228 -0.64 10.73 5.70
C LEU A 228 -0.99 9.81 6.86
N SER A 229 -0.59 8.54 6.76
CA SER A 229 -0.75 7.54 7.82
C SER A 229 0.25 6.41 7.60
N ALA A 230 0.76 5.83 8.68
CA ALA A 230 1.72 4.73 8.64
C ALA A 230 1.49 3.74 9.79
N ILE A 231 1.83 2.48 9.55
CA ILE A 231 1.77 1.38 10.53
C ILE A 231 2.94 0.45 10.32
N ARG A 232 3.57 0.01 11.40
CA ARG A 232 4.50 -1.11 11.36
C ARG A 232 3.72 -2.42 11.33
N ILE A 233 4.22 -3.38 10.56
CA ILE A 233 3.66 -4.71 10.50
C ILE A 233 4.69 -5.73 10.98
N ASP A 234 4.20 -6.74 11.69
CA ASP A 234 4.96 -7.91 12.11
C ASP A 234 4.33 -9.12 11.42
N VAL A 235 4.98 -9.58 10.35
CA VAL A 235 4.48 -10.69 9.54
C VAL A 235 4.50 -12.00 10.32
N ASP A 236 5.53 -12.22 11.14
CA ASP A 236 5.64 -13.47 11.92
C ASP A 236 4.52 -13.56 12.96
N ALA A 237 4.28 -12.47 13.70
CA ALA A 237 3.15 -12.39 14.63
C ALA A 237 1.80 -12.57 13.91
N LYS A 238 1.67 -12.03 12.70
CA LYS A 238 0.43 -12.14 11.91
C LYS A 238 0.19 -13.56 11.42
N LEU A 239 1.24 -14.24 10.96
CA LEU A 239 1.17 -15.63 10.52
C LEU A 239 0.84 -16.56 11.70
N ALA A 240 1.48 -16.35 12.86
CA ALA A 240 1.17 -17.11 14.07
C ALA A 240 -0.28 -16.95 14.53
N ALA A 241 -0.87 -15.76 14.37
CA ALA A 241 -2.27 -15.51 14.72
C ALA A 241 -3.28 -16.09 13.70
N ALA A 242 -2.84 -16.39 12.47
CA ALA A 242 -3.67 -16.94 11.40
C ALA A 242 -3.61 -18.48 11.32
N ALA A 243 -2.68 -19.13 12.03
CA ALA A 243 -2.52 -20.57 12.12
C ALA A 243 -3.55 -21.17 13.10
#